data_40888c0dd3162f5d031a82bf2339ca18
#
_entry.id   40888c0dd3162f5d031a82bf2339ca18
#
_cell.length_a   1.000
_cell.length_b   1.000
_cell.length_c   1.000
_cell.angle_alpha   90.00
_cell.angle_beta   90.00
_cell.angle_gamma   90.00
#
_symmetry.space_group_name_H-M   'P 1'
#
loop_
_entity.id
_entity.type
_entity.pdbx_description
1 polymer ?
#
loop_
_entity_poly.entity_id
_entity_poly.type
_entity_poly.pdbx_seq_one_letter_code
_entity_poly.pdbx_strand_id
1 'polypeptide(L)'
;SCVDEIKANATLVKADIRKFDEAERLVQEAVSAYGRLDLLVNNAGITKDTLLLRMGEEDFDAVTETNLKGTFNCSKHAAKIMFKQRSGVIINMSSVVGITGNMGQSNYAASKAGVIGFTKAVARELAPRGVRVNAIAPGFIATKMTEVIPEDIKKATLGRIPMGCFGSPEDVANLVVFLASDQSKYITGQVIQVDGGMAM
;
A
#
# COMPACT_ATOMS: atom_id res chain seq x y z
N SER A 1 9.47 -18.16 7.92
CA SER A 1 9.04 -16.75 7.75
C SER A 1 9.36 -16.29 6.33
N CYS A 2 8.76 -15.20 5.85
CA CYS A 2 9.11 -14.66 4.52
C CYS A 2 10.63 -14.38 4.39
N VAL A 3 11.31 -14.04 5.49
CA VAL A 3 12.75 -13.81 5.50
C VAL A 3 13.53 -15.10 5.16
N ASP A 4 13.05 -16.25 5.59
CA ASP A 4 13.71 -17.55 5.31
C ASP A 4 13.58 -17.94 3.83
N GLU A 5 12.58 -17.41 3.13
CA GLU A 5 12.35 -17.63 1.71
C GLU A 5 13.18 -16.67 0.84
N ILE A 6 13.54 -15.50 1.39
CA ILE A 6 14.37 -14.49 0.72
C ILE A 6 15.84 -14.93 0.81
N LYS A 7 16.40 -15.43 -0.27
CA LYS A 7 17.82 -15.88 -0.35
C LYS A 7 18.83 -14.70 -0.39
N ALA A 8 18.45 -13.50 0.00
CA ALA A 8 19.26 -12.29 0.01
C ALA A 8 19.41 -11.73 1.43
N ASN A 9 20.25 -10.71 1.62
CA ASN A 9 20.35 -10.00 2.89
C ASN A 9 19.00 -9.40 3.28
N ALA A 10 18.35 -9.97 4.27
CA ALA A 10 17.08 -9.53 4.79
C ALA A 10 17.10 -9.46 6.31
N THR A 11 16.53 -8.41 6.86
CA THR A 11 16.37 -8.19 8.30
C THR A 11 14.90 -8.14 8.66
N LEU A 12 14.51 -8.92 9.68
CA LEU A 12 13.14 -8.90 10.21
C LEU A 12 13.05 -7.95 11.40
N VAL A 13 12.17 -6.97 11.26
CA VAL A 13 11.82 -6.04 12.35
C VAL A 13 10.33 -6.16 12.65
N LYS A 14 9.97 -6.63 13.85
CA LYS A 14 8.59 -6.67 14.30
C LYS A 14 8.19 -5.29 14.82
N ALA A 15 7.17 -4.68 14.23
CA ALA A 15 6.67 -3.36 14.62
C ALA A 15 5.16 -3.25 14.41
N ASP A 16 4.47 -2.54 15.30
CA ASP A 16 3.10 -2.07 15.11
C ASP A 16 3.14 -0.67 14.51
N ILE A 17 2.90 -0.58 13.20
CA ILE A 17 3.00 0.68 12.46
C ILE A 17 1.94 1.73 12.87
N ARG A 18 0.90 1.36 13.62
CA ARG A 18 -0.05 2.31 14.21
C ARG A 18 0.61 3.20 15.25
N LYS A 19 1.68 2.71 15.87
CA LYS A 19 2.48 3.44 16.87
C LYS A 19 3.61 4.20 16.20
N PHE A 20 3.66 5.48 16.49
CA PHE A 20 4.58 6.40 15.82
C PHE A 20 6.05 6.07 16.11
N ASP A 21 6.37 5.73 17.36
CA ASP A 21 7.70 5.34 17.83
C ASP A 21 8.16 4.00 17.27
N GLU A 22 7.24 3.01 17.15
CA GLU A 22 7.59 1.73 16.54
C GLU A 22 7.85 1.86 15.04
N ALA A 23 7.10 2.73 14.33
CA ALA A 23 7.38 3.05 12.94
C ALA A 23 8.72 3.79 12.78
N GLU A 24 9.10 4.67 13.71
CA GLU A 24 10.41 5.30 13.73
C GLU A 24 11.51 4.26 13.91
N ARG A 25 11.38 3.38 14.90
CA ARG A 25 12.33 2.29 15.14
C ARG A 25 12.50 1.40 13.91
N LEU A 26 11.41 0.99 13.25
CA LEU A 26 11.45 0.20 12.03
C LEU A 26 12.33 0.84 10.95
N VAL A 27 12.14 2.13 10.70
CA VAL A 27 12.93 2.87 9.70
C VAL A 27 14.39 3.03 10.13
N GLN A 28 14.64 3.30 11.41
CA GLN A 28 15.98 3.44 11.94
C GLN A 28 16.78 2.12 11.87
N GLU A 29 16.15 1.00 12.20
CA GLU A 29 16.79 -0.33 12.10
C GLU A 29 17.17 -0.65 10.65
N ALA A 30 16.31 -0.34 9.66
CA ALA A 30 16.64 -0.51 8.25
C ALA A 30 17.87 0.33 7.84
N VAL A 31 17.90 1.61 8.24
CA VAL A 31 19.04 2.49 7.95
C VAL A 31 20.32 2.01 8.67
N SER A 32 20.20 1.53 9.91
CA SER A 32 21.35 1.00 10.66
C SER A 32 21.92 -0.27 10.03
N ALA A 33 21.06 -1.13 9.48
CA ALA A 33 21.48 -2.37 8.84
C ALA A 33 22.11 -2.17 7.46
N TYR A 34 21.60 -1.19 6.67
CA TYR A 34 21.95 -1.05 5.25
C TYR A 34 22.57 0.31 4.88
N GLY A 35 22.71 1.23 5.83
CA GLY A 35 23.35 2.54 5.65
C GLY A 35 22.50 3.59 4.95
N ARG A 36 21.42 3.20 4.26
CA ARG A 36 20.53 4.08 3.50
C ARG A 36 19.11 3.49 3.36
N LEU A 37 18.17 4.32 2.91
CA LEU A 37 16.81 3.89 2.60
C LEU A 37 16.43 4.39 1.20
N ASP A 38 16.31 3.46 0.24
CA ASP A 38 16.02 3.80 -1.15
C ASP A 38 14.55 3.65 -1.52
N LEU A 39 13.88 2.67 -0.91
CA LEU A 39 12.48 2.35 -1.17
C LEU A 39 11.75 2.10 0.15
N LEU A 40 10.59 2.73 0.30
CA LEU A 40 9.57 2.34 1.28
C LEU A 40 8.33 1.84 0.54
N VAL A 41 7.87 0.63 0.87
CA VAL A 41 6.58 0.10 0.41
C VAL A 41 5.63 -0.01 1.61
N ASN A 42 4.64 0.87 1.68
CA ASN A 42 3.58 0.81 2.68
C ASN A 42 2.51 -0.20 2.23
N ASN A 43 2.75 -1.47 2.53
CA ASN A 43 1.88 -2.57 2.12
C ASN A 43 0.97 -3.07 3.24
N ALA A 44 1.33 -2.89 4.50
CA ALA A 44 0.54 -3.36 5.63
C ALA A 44 -0.86 -2.77 5.62
N GLY A 45 -1.86 -3.62 5.79
CA GLY A 45 -3.27 -3.21 5.81
C GLY A 45 -4.17 -4.34 6.26
N ILE A 46 -5.33 -3.96 6.74
CA ILE A 46 -6.40 -4.87 7.18
C ILE A 46 -7.74 -4.44 6.59
N THR A 47 -8.68 -5.37 6.57
CA THR A 47 -10.10 -5.12 6.34
C THR A 47 -10.92 -5.56 7.56
N LYS A 48 -12.05 -4.90 7.77
CA LYS A 48 -13.11 -5.31 8.70
C LYS A 48 -14.43 -4.95 8.05
N ASP A 49 -14.90 -5.86 7.23
CA ASP A 49 -16.02 -5.63 6.32
C ASP A 49 -17.34 -5.85 7.04
N THR A 50 -18.16 -4.80 7.08
CA THR A 50 -19.54 -4.85 7.58
C THR A 50 -20.33 -3.66 7.05
N LEU A 51 -21.66 -3.82 6.95
CA LEU A 51 -22.54 -2.72 6.53
C LEU A 51 -22.44 -1.55 7.51
N LEU A 52 -22.51 -0.32 7.01
CA LEU A 52 -22.39 0.91 7.81
C LEU A 52 -23.28 0.92 9.05
N LEU A 53 -24.53 0.46 8.92
CA LEU A 53 -25.48 0.42 10.05
C LEU A 53 -25.10 -0.57 11.19
N ARG A 54 -24.14 -1.45 10.94
CA ARG A 54 -23.63 -2.44 11.91
C ARG A 54 -22.17 -2.23 12.25
N MET A 55 -21.49 -1.29 11.59
CA MET A 55 -20.07 -1.02 11.80
C MET A 55 -19.88 -0.32 13.14
N GLY A 56 -19.09 -0.93 14.02
CA GLY A 56 -18.66 -0.31 15.27
C GLY A 56 -17.53 0.71 15.05
N GLU A 57 -17.42 1.66 15.96
CA GLU A 57 -16.33 2.64 15.99
C GLU A 57 -14.95 1.95 15.98
N GLU A 58 -14.81 0.89 16.79
CA GLU A 58 -13.57 0.10 16.88
C GLU A 58 -13.15 -0.53 15.55
N ASP A 59 -14.10 -0.94 14.69
CA ASP A 59 -13.80 -1.51 13.39
C ASP A 59 -13.36 -0.44 12.39
N PHE A 60 -13.97 0.75 12.48
CA PHE A 60 -13.57 1.91 11.69
C PHE A 60 -12.17 2.37 12.08
N ASP A 61 -11.91 2.53 13.37
CA ASP A 61 -10.63 3.00 13.90
C ASP A 61 -9.50 2.01 13.60
N ALA A 62 -9.70 0.72 13.85
CA ALA A 62 -8.68 -0.29 13.57
C ALA A 62 -8.21 -0.27 12.11
N VAL A 63 -9.15 -0.11 11.16
CA VAL A 63 -8.82 -0.05 9.73
C VAL A 63 -8.13 1.26 9.38
N THR A 64 -8.63 2.39 9.86
CA THR A 64 -8.04 3.70 9.55
C THR A 64 -6.69 3.90 10.23
N GLU A 65 -6.52 3.44 11.45
CA GLU A 65 -5.23 3.47 12.16
C GLU A 65 -4.17 2.62 11.47
N THR A 66 -4.52 1.41 11.03
CA THR A 66 -3.56 0.54 10.38
C THR A 66 -3.24 1.04 8.97
N ASN A 67 -4.26 1.24 8.13
CA ASN A 67 -4.07 1.48 6.72
C ASN A 67 -3.61 2.90 6.40
N LEU A 68 -4.15 3.92 7.08
CA LEU A 68 -3.86 5.32 6.77
C LEU A 68 -2.83 5.91 7.74
N LYS A 69 -3.07 5.83 9.06
CA LYS A 69 -2.14 6.35 10.05
C LYS A 69 -0.81 5.59 10.04
N GLY A 70 -0.84 4.25 9.88
CA GLY A 70 0.38 3.45 9.72
C GLY A 70 1.19 3.86 8.50
N THR A 71 0.53 4.08 7.35
CA THR A 71 1.17 4.63 6.14
C THR A 71 1.81 6.00 6.40
N PHE A 72 1.10 6.90 7.08
CA PHE A 72 1.63 8.20 7.49
C PHE A 72 2.86 8.04 8.39
N ASN A 73 2.79 7.22 9.44
CA ASN A 73 3.88 7.03 10.40
C ASN A 73 5.17 6.58 9.70
N CYS A 74 5.11 5.51 8.92
CA CYS A 74 6.27 4.99 8.20
C CYS A 74 6.80 6.01 7.17
N SER A 75 5.91 6.64 6.40
CA SER A 75 6.30 7.64 5.41
C SER A 75 6.95 8.86 6.04
N LYS A 76 6.49 9.32 7.20
CA LYS A 76 7.05 10.45 7.93
C LYS A 76 8.51 10.22 8.30
N HIS A 77 8.84 9.03 8.81
CA HIS A 77 10.20 8.71 9.22
C HIS A 77 11.09 8.44 8.02
N ALA A 78 10.61 7.70 7.00
CA ALA A 78 11.33 7.49 5.76
C ALA A 78 11.62 8.80 5.01
N ALA A 79 10.63 9.69 4.93
CA ALA A 79 10.77 10.99 4.29
C ALA A 79 11.90 11.84 4.89
N LYS A 80 12.08 11.82 6.24
CA LYS A 80 13.19 12.53 6.90
C LYS A 80 14.56 12.06 6.39
N ILE A 81 14.72 10.75 6.15
CA ILE A 81 15.95 10.14 5.66
C ILE A 81 16.14 10.48 4.18
N MET A 82 15.15 10.17 3.36
CA MET A 82 15.18 10.38 1.91
C MET A 82 15.36 11.85 1.53
N PHE A 83 14.76 12.77 2.28
CA PHE A 83 14.93 14.22 2.11
C PHE A 83 16.39 14.66 2.28
N LYS A 84 17.11 14.10 3.28
CA LYS A 84 18.55 14.34 3.49
C LYS A 84 19.39 13.66 2.41
N GLN A 85 19.03 12.44 2.01
CA GLN A 85 19.70 11.71 0.92
C GLN A 85 19.52 12.40 -0.44
N ARG A 86 18.46 13.23 -0.61
CA ARG A 86 18.03 13.81 -1.89
C ARG A 86 17.71 12.74 -2.94
N SER A 87 17.25 11.61 -2.49
CA SER A 87 16.90 10.42 -3.29
C SER A 87 16.01 9.50 -2.48
N GLY A 88 15.04 8.86 -3.13
CA GLY A 88 14.18 7.86 -2.52
C GLY A 88 12.87 7.67 -3.28
N VAL A 89 12.22 6.56 -3.00
CA VAL A 89 10.91 6.21 -3.55
C VAL A 89 9.99 5.73 -2.43
N ILE A 90 8.78 6.26 -2.37
CA ILE A 90 7.72 5.79 -1.48
C ILE A 90 6.58 5.25 -2.35
N ILE A 91 6.16 4.02 -2.10
CA ILE A 91 5.03 3.38 -2.77
C ILE A 91 3.99 3.02 -1.71
N ASN A 92 2.79 3.55 -1.87
CA ASN A 92 1.68 3.34 -0.96
C ASN A 92 0.66 2.38 -1.59
N MET A 93 0.31 1.30 -0.90
CA MET A 93 -0.71 0.37 -1.36
C MET A 93 -2.10 0.91 -1.03
N SER A 94 -2.78 1.44 -2.06
CA SER A 94 -4.19 1.78 -2.03
C SER A 94 -5.05 0.56 -2.41
N SER A 95 -6.15 0.77 -3.10
CA SER A 95 -7.04 -0.25 -3.65
C SER A 95 -7.99 0.40 -4.65
N VAL A 96 -8.52 -0.35 -5.60
CA VAL A 96 -9.67 0.08 -6.41
C VAL A 96 -10.87 0.48 -5.54
N VAL A 97 -11.05 -0.16 -4.38
CA VAL A 97 -12.10 0.20 -3.41
C VAL A 97 -11.91 1.62 -2.86
N GLY A 98 -10.68 2.13 -2.78
CA GLY A 98 -10.42 3.53 -2.44
C GLY A 98 -10.80 4.52 -3.55
N ILE A 99 -11.00 4.04 -4.79
CA ILE A 99 -11.42 4.84 -5.95
C ILE A 99 -12.93 4.76 -6.13
N THR A 100 -13.49 3.55 -6.12
CA THR A 100 -14.90 3.29 -6.49
C THR A 100 -15.84 3.17 -5.29
N GLY A 101 -15.30 2.91 -4.09
CA GLY A 101 -16.08 2.41 -2.96
C GLY A 101 -16.51 0.96 -3.14
N ASN A 102 -16.96 0.32 -2.06
CA ASN A 102 -17.63 -0.97 -2.09
C ASN A 102 -18.57 -1.11 -0.90
N MET A 103 -19.70 -1.76 -1.12
CA MET A 103 -20.68 -2.01 -0.06
C MET A 103 -20.06 -2.84 1.07
N GLY A 104 -20.29 -2.42 2.32
CA GLY A 104 -19.73 -3.10 3.49
C GLY A 104 -18.28 -2.75 3.80
N GLN A 105 -17.64 -1.85 3.05
CA GLN A 105 -16.24 -1.48 3.20
C GLN A 105 -16.03 0.03 3.38
N SER A 106 -16.95 0.73 4.06
CA SER A 106 -16.86 2.19 4.21
C SER A 106 -15.58 2.63 4.93
N ASN A 107 -15.15 1.90 5.98
CA ASN A 107 -13.88 2.12 6.69
C ASN A 107 -12.65 1.88 5.77
N TYR A 108 -12.66 0.76 5.06
CA TYR A 108 -11.58 0.40 4.14
C TYR A 108 -11.49 1.38 2.96
N ALA A 109 -12.62 1.69 2.33
CA ALA A 109 -12.71 2.68 1.25
C ALA A 109 -12.18 4.04 1.70
N ALA A 110 -12.62 4.53 2.86
CA ALA A 110 -12.14 5.80 3.44
C ALA A 110 -10.63 5.77 3.67
N SER A 111 -10.09 4.69 4.26
CA SER A 111 -8.66 4.56 4.52
C SER A 111 -7.84 4.56 3.23
N LYS A 112 -8.28 3.82 2.20
CA LYS A 112 -7.55 3.70 0.93
C LYS A 112 -7.70 4.95 0.05
N ALA A 113 -8.82 5.64 0.09
CA ALA A 113 -8.99 6.98 -0.49
C ALA A 113 -8.09 8.02 0.23
N GLY A 114 -8.00 7.94 1.55
CA GLY A 114 -7.08 8.77 2.34
C GLY A 114 -5.62 8.58 1.92
N VAL A 115 -5.19 7.34 1.67
CA VAL A 115 -3.84 7.02 1.14
C VAL A 115 -3.60 7.68 -0.22
N ILE A 116 -4.60 7.75 -1.09
CA ILE A 116 -4.51 8.44 -2.39
C ILE A 116 -4.24 9.94 -2.19
N GLY A 117 -5.05 10.61 -1.36
CA GLY A 117 -4.87 12.03 -1.04
C GLY A 117 -3.52 12.31 -0.40
N PHE A 118 -3.14 11.48 0.58
CA PHE A 118 -1.85 11.54 1.25
C PHE A 118 -0.68 11.41 0.26
N THR A 119 -0.73 10.44 -0.64
CA THR A 119 0.29 10.23 -1.68
C THR A 119 0.52 11.49 -2.52
N LYS A 120 -0.57 12.11 -2.99
CA LYS A 120 -0.49 13.31 -3.84
C LYS A 120 0.08 14.53 -3.09
N ALA A 121 -0.26 14.69 -1.82
CA ALA A 121 0.26 15.77 -0.99
C ALA A 121 1.76 15.59 -0.74
N VAL A 122 2.16 14.41 -0.25
CA VAL A 122 3.57 14.10 0.08
C VAL A 122 4.46 14.12 -1.17
N ALA A 123 3.94 13.69 -2.33
CA ALA A 123 4.67 13.80 -3.60
C ALA A 123 5.06 15.25 -3.93
N ARG A 124 4.15 16.21 -3.71
CA ARG A 124 4.43 17.64 -3.94
C ARG A 124 5.48 18.19 -2.98
N GLU A 125 5.45 17.76 -1.72
CA GLU A 125 6.40 18.21 -0.70
C GLU A 125 7.81 17.68 -0.95
N LEU A 126 7.95 16.44 -1.42
CA LEU A 126 9.21 15.73 -1.51
C LEU A 126 9.86 15.79 -2.92
N ALA A 127 9.11 16.08 -3.98
CA ALA A 127 9.63 16.16 -5.32
C ALA A 127 10.83 17.12 -5.50
N PRO A 128 10.86 18.32 -4.84
CA PRO A 128 12.03 19.22 -4.92
C PRO A 128 13.31 18.63 -4.33
N ARG A 129 13.19 17.50 -3.61
CA ARG A 129 14.32 16.76 -3.02
C ARG A 129 14.64 15.47 -3.76
N GLY A 130 14.10 15.28 -4.96
CA GLY A 130 14.36 14.08 -5.75
C GLY A 130 13.70 12.80 -5.19
N VAL A 131 12.71 12.94 -4.31
CA VAL A 131 11.97 11.81 -3.76
C VAL A 131 10.63 11.67 -4.48
N ARG A 132 10.34 10.48 -5.00
CA ARG A 132 9.10 10.17 -5.69
C ARG A 132 8.14 9.43 -4.76
N VAL A 133 6.85 9.76 -4.86
CA VAL A 133 5.81 9.13 -4.05
C VAL A 133 4.64 8.79 -4.96
N ASN A 134 4.29 7.51 -5.05
CA ASN A 134 3.17 7.03 -5.86
C ASN A 134 2.30 6.05 -5.08
N ALA A 135 1.08 5.85 -5.53
CA ALA A 135 0.19 4.82 -5.02
C ALA A 135 -0.08 3.76 -6.08
N ILE A 136 -0.21 2.52 -5.65
CA ILE A 136 -0.73 1.41 -6.46
C ILE A 136 -2.13 1.10 -5.92
N ALA A 137 -3.09 0.92 -6.81
CA ALA A 137 -4.46 0.53 -6.49
C ALA A 137 -4.76 -0.86 -7.10
N PRO A 138 -4.44 -1.95 -6.37
CA PRO A 138 -4.79 -3.29 -6.84
C PRO A 138 -6.29 -3.50 -6.89
N GLY A 139 -6.74 -4.28 -7.87
CA GLY A 139 -8.08 -4.86 -7.93
C GLY A 139 -8.14 -6.17 -7.14
N PHE A 140 -8.80 -7.16 -7.74
CA PHE A 140 -8.85 -8.51 -7.17
C PHE A 140 -7.58 -9.28 -7.53
N ILE A 141 -6.78 -9.56 -6.50
CA ILE A 141 -5.52 -10.29 -6.61
C ILE A 141 -5.69 -11.68 -5.98
N ALA A 142 -5.32 -12.73 -6.70
CA ALA A 142 -5.34 -14.10 -6.23
C ALA A 142 -4.33 -14.28 -5.08
N THR A 143 -4.83 -14.48 -3.87
CA THR A 143 -4.05 -14.70 -2.66
C THR A 143 -4.72 -15.78 -1.82
N LYS A 144 -4.05 -16.27 -0.79
CA LYS A 144 -4.67 -17.22 0.16
C LYS A 144 -6.00 -16.71 0.74
N MET A 145 -6.19 -15.39 0.82
CA MET A 145 -7.45 -14.78 1.28
C MET A 145 -8.57 -14.90 0.24
N THR A 146 -8.25 -14.95 -1.05
CA THR A 146 -9.25 -15.07 -2.12
C THR A 146 -9.55 -16.53 -2.48
N GLU A 147 -8.71 -17.47 -2.07
CA GLU A 147 -8.95 -18.91 -2.27
C GLU A 147 -10.22 -19.42 -1.56
N VAL A 148 -10.53 -18.84 -0.39
CA VAL A 148 -11.67 -19.23 0.44
C VAL A 148 -12.99 -18.57 0.02
N ILE A 149 -12.99 -17.71 -1.00
CA ILE A 149 -14.20 -17.04 -1.49
C ILE A 149 -15.09 -18.08 -2.21
N PRO A 150 -16.40 -18.14 -1.92
CA PRO A 150 -17.33 -19.02 -2.61
C PRO A 150 -17.33 -18.83 -4.13
N GLU A 151 -17.53 -19.92 -4.88
CA GLU A 151 -17.42 -19.90 -6.35
C GLU A 151 -18.42 -19.00 -7.07
N ASP A 152 -19.63 -18.85 -6.51
CA ASP A 152 -20.63 -17.91 -7.01
C ASP A 152 -20.17 -16.45 -6.88
N ILE A 153 -19.53 -16.10 -5.78
CA ILE A 153 -18.95 -14.78 -5.56
C ILE A 153 -17.72 -14.55 -6.46
N LYS A 154 -16.88 -15.58 -6.64
CA LYS A 154 -15.77 -15.51 -7.60
C LYS A 154 -16.26 -15.23 -9.02
N LYS A 155 -17.29 -15.96 -9.48
CA LYS A 155 -17.88 -15.74 -10.81
C LYS A 155 -18.47 -14.35 -10.97
N ALA A 156 -19.21 -13.87 -9.95
CA ALA A 156 -19.77 -12.52 -9.95
C ALA A 156 -18.67 -11.45 -10.01
N THR A 157 -17.56 -11.67 -9.28
CA THR A 157 -16.41 -10.76 -9.29
C THR A 157 -15.68 -10.78 -10.63
N LEU A 158 -15.43 -11.96 -11.20
CA LEU A 158 -14.82 -12.12 -12.52
C LEU A 158 -15.62 -11.42 -13.62
N GLY A 159 -16.97 -11.46 -13.52
CA GLY A 159 -17.84 -10.74 -14.46
C GLY A 159 -17.70 -9.21 -14.42
N ARG A 160 -17.07 -8.66 -13.39
CA ARG A 160 -16.79 -7.22 -13.24
C ARG A 160 -15.38 -6.84 -13.70
N ILE A 161 -14.54 -7.81 -14.05
CA ILE A 161 -13.16 -7.58 -14.49
C ILE A 161 -13.11 -7.77 -16.01
N PRO A 162 -12.88 -6.72 -16.80
CA PRO A 162 -12.82 -6.81 -18.27
C PRO A 162 -11.81 -7.84 -18.80
N MET A 163 -10.67 -8.03 -18.12
CA MET A 163 -9.70 -9.06 -18.49
C MET A 163 -10.17 -10.49 -18.16
N GLY A 164 -11.28 -10.66 -17.43
CA GLY A 164 -11.88 -11.98 -17.13
C GLY A 164 -11.06 -12.88 -16.20
N CYS A 165 -10.04 -12.38 -15.55
CA CYS A 165 -9.19 -13.12 -14.62
C CYS A 165 -8.81 -12.27 -13.41
N PHE A 166 -8.46 -12.90 -12.30
CA PHE A 166 -7.82 -12.23 -11.17
C PHE A 166 -6.35 -11.94 -11.49
N GLY A 167 -5.83 -10.83 -10.99
CA GLY A 167 -4.40 -10.56 -11.01
C GLY A 167 -3.65 -11.46 -10.03
N SER A 168 -2.34 -11.56 -10.19
CA SER A 168 -1.42 -12.24 -9.29
C SER A 168 -0.70 -11.22 -8.39
N PRO A 169 -0.13 -11.65 -7.24
CA PRO A 169 0.77 -10.81 -6.45
C PRO A 169 1.96 -10.29 -7.28
N GLU A 170 2.43 -11.07 -8.24
CA GLU A 170 3.52 -10.74 -9.14
C GLU A 170 3.17 -9.56 -10.05
N ASP A 171 1.93 -9.43 -10.50
CA ASP A 171 1.49 -8.27 -11.30
C ASP A 171 1.65 -6.97 -10.52
N VAL A 172 1.32 -6.99 -9.24
CA VAL A 172 1.50 -5.84 -8.34
C VAL A 172 2.99 -5.61 -8.07
N ALA A 173 3.76 -6.66 -7.79
CA ALA A 173 5.19 -6.58 -7.50
C ALA A 173 5.98 -6.03 -8.71
N ASN A 174 5.62 -6.41 -9.94
CA ASN A 174 6.23 -5.90 -11.15
C ASN A 174 6.06 -4.38 -11.28
N LEU A 175 4.88 -3.84 -10.92
CA LEU A 175 4.68 -2.40 -10.90
C LEU A 175 5.48 -1.73 -9.78
N VAL A 176 5.64 -2.36 -8.61
CA VAL A 176 6.51 -1.87 -7.54
C VAL A 176 7.94 -1.74 -8.04
N VAL A 177 8.48 -2.78 -8.68
CA VAL A 177 9.83 -2.79 -9.25
C VAL A 177 10.01 -1.68 -10.30
N PHE A 178 9.05 -1.54 -11.22
CA PHE A 178 9.07 -0.46 -12.21
C PHE A 178 9.08 0.92 -11.54
N LEU A 179 8.19 1.16 -10.59
CA LEU A 179 8.10 2.45 -9.89
C LEU A 179 9.32 2.72 -9.00
N ALA A 180 10.02 1.70 -8.52
CA ALA A 180 11.26 1.83 -7.77
C ALA A 180 12.47 2.18 -8.66
N SER A 181 12.42 1.84 -9.95
CA SER A 181 13.52 2.00 -10.89
C SER A 181 13.61 3.40 -11.52
N ASP A 182 14.74 3.69 -12.18
CA ASP A 182 14.96 4.93 -12.94
C ASP A 182 14.07 5.04 -14.19
N GLN A 183 13.47 3.94 -14.65
CA GLN A 183 12.51 3.97 -15.76
C GLN A 183 11.29 4.84 -15.47
N SER A 184 10.96 5.01 -14.20
CA SER A 184 9.84 5.83 -13.69
C SER A 184 10.29 7.17 -13.08
N LYS A 185 11.50 7.64 -13.40
CA LYS A 185 12.09 8.85 -12.78
C LYS A 185 11.25 10.12 -12.89
N TYR A 186 10.32 10.18 -13.85
CA TYR A 186 9.43 11.34 -14.06
C TYR A 186 7.98 11.05 -13.62
N ILE A 187 7.76 9.96 -12.84
CA ILE A 187 6.46 9.55 -12.34
C ILE A 187 6.41 9.78 -10.83
N THR A 188 5.61 10.76 -10.39
CA THR A 188 5.34 11.03 -8.96
C THR A 188 3.93 11.57 -8.77
N GLY A 189 3.33 11.34 -7.61
CA GLY A 189 1.97 11.75 -7.27
C GLY A 189 0.86 10.98 -8.00
N GLN A 190 1.20 9.86 -8.66
CA GLN A 190 0.25 9.07 -9.45
C GLN A 190 -0.39 7.98 -8.61
N VAL A 191 -1.59 7.57 -9.04
CA VAL A 191 -2.31 6.40 -8.57
C VAL A 191 -2.47 5.47 -9.77
N ILE A 192 -1.78 4.33 -9.74
CA ILE A 192 -1.78 3.38 -10.86
C ILE A 192 -2.54 2.14 -10.45
N GLN A 193 -3.57 1.81 -11.22
CA GLN A 193 -4.40 0.63 -11.02
C GLN A 193 -3.71 -0.62 -11.59
N VAL A 194 -3.86 -1.74 -10.87
CA VAL A 194 -3.48 -3.09 -11.31
C VAL A 194 -4.70 -3.96 -11.06
N ASP A 195 -5.69 -3.86 -11.93
CA ASP A 195 -7.05 -4.32 -11.64
C ASP A 195 -7.77 -5.03 -12.80
N GLY A 196 -7.08 -5.25 -13.91
CA GLY A 196 -7.65 -5.86 -15.10
C GLY A 196 -8.79 -5.06 -15.75
N GLY A 197 -8.82 -3.74 -15.48
CA GLY A 197 -9.84 -2.81 -15.98
C GLY A 197 -11.09 -2.71 -15.10
N MET A 198 -11.06 -3.25 -13.87
CA MET A 198 -12.23 -3.32 -12.99
C MET A 198 -12.79 -1.94 -12.60
N ALA A 199 -11.94 -0.95 -12.50
CA ALA A 199 -12.31 0.42 -12.07
C ALA A 199 -12.10 1.46 -13.19
N MET A 200 -12.39 1.06 -14.44
CA MET A 200 -12.44 1.99 -15.58
C MET A 200 -13.72 2.84 -15.52
#